data_8b57b6e80e82d4070dcb34caa22cf097
#
_entry.id   8b57b6e80e82d4070dcb34caa22cf097
#
_cell.length_a   1.000
_cell.length_b   1.000
_cell.length_c   1.000
_cell.angle_alpha   90.00
_cell.angle_beta   90.00
_cell.angle_gamma   90.00
#
_symmetry.space_group_name_H-M   'P 1'
#
loop_
_entity.id
_entity.type
_entity.pdbx_description
1 polymer ?
#
loop_
_entity_poly.entity_id
_entity_poly.type
_entity_poly.pdbx_seq_one_letter_code
_entity_poly.pdbx_strand_id
1 'polypeptide(L)'
;MSQEQTTTSSRRSQAYQPIEDYGVIGNLHTVALVGKNGSIDWCCIPRFDAPSVFGALLDAQKGGFFRILPVDTNEAEHKQLYLPDTNILITRFLSADGVGEIIDFMPIKEGGSATHQHHIMRSVQVVRG
;
A
#
# COMPACT_ATOMS: atom_id res chain seq x y z
N MET A 1 27.78 -20.43 -19.04
CA MET A 1 27.66 -19.04 -19.47
C MET A 1 26.23 -18.51 -19.60
N SER A 2 25.21 -19.33 -19.50
CA SER A 2 23.80 -18.92 -19.61
C SER A 2 23.11 -18.62 -18.26
N GLN A 3 23.81 -18.70 -17.15
CA GLN A 3 23.21 -18.54 -15.81
C GLN A 3 23.16 -17.08 -15.30
N GLU A 4 23.92 -16.15 -15.86
CA GLU A 4 23.91 -14.74 -15.44
C GLU A 4 22.74 -13.93 -16.00
N GLN A 5 22.15 -14.33 -17.12
CA GLN A 5 21.01 -13.60 -17.72
C GLN A 5 19.67 -13.90 -17.06
N THR A 6 19.51 -15.06 -16.41
CA THR A 6 18.27 -15.45 -15.71
C THR A 6 18.10 -14.74 -14.37
N THR A 7 19.18 -14.37 -13.69
CA THR A 7 19.15 -13.69 -12.40
C THR A 7 18.77 -12.21 -12.49
N THR A 8 19.10 -11.52 -13.58
CA THR A 8 18.77 -10.10 -13.78
C THR A 8 17.30 -9.90 -14.17
N SER A 9 16.71 -10.82 -14.92
CA SER A 9 15.30 -10.76 -15.30
C SER A 9 14.38 -11.04 -14.10
N SER A 10 14.74 -11.97 -13.23
CA SER A 10 13.99 -12.32 -12.02
C SER A 10 14.02 -11.20 -10.97
N ARG A 11 15.13 -10.46 -10.85
CA ARG A 11 15.22 -9.31 -9.93
C ARG A 11 14.42 -8.09 -10.40
N ARG A 12 14.29 -7.89 -11.71
CA ARG A 12 13.46 -6.80 -12.27
C ARG A 12 11.97 -7.08 -12.13
N SER A 13 11.55 -8.34 -12.27
CA SER A 13 10.14 -8.72 -12.07
C SER A 13 9.68 -8.64 -10.61
N GLN A 14 10.59 -8.67 -9.65
CA GLN A 14 10.27 -8.52 -8.22
C GLN A 14 10.17 -7.05 -7.76
N ALA A 15 10.60 -6.09 -8.58
CA ALA A 15 10.55 -4.66 -8.22
C ALA A 15 9.12 -4.09 -8.25
N TYR A 16 8.21 -4.71 -9.00
CA TYR A 16 6.82 -4.30 -9.15
C TYR A 16 5.89 -5.41 -8.71
N GLN A 17 4.91 -5.07 -7.87
CA GLN A 17 3.84 -6.01 -7.53
C GLN A 17 2.84 -6.11 -8.67
N PRO A 18 2.18 -7.29 -8.85
CA PRO A 18 1.03 -7.41 -9.71
C PRO A 18 -0.06 -6.43 -9.31
N ILE A 19 -0.77 -5.87 -10.29
CA ILE A 19 -1.81 -4.86 -10.01
C ILE A 19 -2.95 -5.43 -9.16
N GLU A 20 -3.23 -6.71 -9.26
CA GLU A 20 -4.22 -7.40 -8.44
C GLU A 20 -3.86 -7.48 -6.95
N ASP A 21 -2.60 -7.21 -6.59
CA ASP A 21 -2.13 -7.21 -5.21
C ASP A 21 -2.24 -5.83 -4.54
N TYR A 22 -2.93 -4.89 -5.19
CA TYR A 22 -3.22 -3.57 -4.63
C TYR A 22 -4.67 -3.43 -4.20
N GLY A 23 -4.87 -2.91 -2.99
CA GLY A 23 -6.14 -2.36 -2.55
C GLY A 23 -6.20 -0.85 -2.76
N VAL A 24 -7.39 -0.29 -2.74
CA VAL A 24 -7.63 1.14 -2.96
C VAL A 24 -8.26 1.75 -1.72
N ILE A 25 -7.70 2.86 -1.26
CA ILE A 25 -8.34 3.73 -0.27
C ILE A 25 -8.57 5.10 -0.90
N GLY A 26 -9.61 5.81 -0.46
CA GLY A 26 -9.95 7.11 -1.05
C GLY A 26 -10.83 7.96 -0.16
N ASN A 27 -10.92 9.25 -0.50
CA ASN A 27 -11.70 10.25 0.23
C ASN A 27 -12.70 11.01 -0.66
N LEU A 28 -13.05 10.45 -1.82
CA LEU A 28 -13.92 11.04 -2.87
C LEU A 28 -13.24 12.13 -3.71
N HIS A 29 -12.03 12.54 -3.39
CA HIS A 29 -11.24 13.53 -4.15
C HIS A 29 -10.02 12.91 -4.80
N THR A 30 -9.40 11.96 -4.13
CA THR A 30 -8.24 11.22 -4.61
C THR A 30 -8.22 9.82 -4.03
N VAL A 31 -7.29 9.00 -4.50
CA VAL A 31 -7.10 7.63 -4.00
C VAL A 31 -5.63 7.36 -3.75
N ALA A 32 -5.36 6.33 -2.94
CA ALA A 32 -4.06 5.73 -2.79
C ALA A 32 -4.16 4.23 -3.08
N LEU A 33 -3.11 3.69 -3.69
CA LEU A 33 -2.96 2.26 -3.93
C LEU A 33 -2.04 1.65 -2.88
N VAL A 34 -2.57 0.69 -2.15
CA VAL A 34 -1.88 0.01 -1.05
C VAL A 34 -1.63 -1.43 -1.42
N GLY A 35 -0.37 -1.81 -1.53
CA GLY A 35 0.04 -3.18 -1.83
C GLY A 35 -0.11 -4.12 -0.63
N LYS A 36 -0.27 -5.41 -0.90
CA LYS A 36 -0.27 -6.46 0.13
C LYS A 36 1.02 -6.50 0.94
N ASN A 37 2.11 -5.93 0.41
CA ASN A 37 3.38 -5.76 1.13
C ASN A 37 3.39 -4.56 2.10
N GLY A 38 2.25 -3.90 2.31
CA GLY A 38 2.14 -2.75 3.20
C GLY A 38 2.64 -1.44 2.61
N SER A 39 2.93 -1.38 1.31
CA SER A 39 3.47 -0.21 0.64
C SER A 39 2.40 0.61 -0.07
N ILE A 40 2.36 1.91 0.18
CA ILE A 40 1.62 2.85 -0.66
C ILE A 40 2.55 3.25 -1.81
N ASP A 41 2.21 2.82 -3.02
CA ASP A 41 3.02 2.99 -4.22
C ASP A 41 2.44 3.99 -5.22
N TRP A 42 1.25 4.49 -4.93
CA TRP A 42 0.60 5.53 -5.73
C TRP A 42 -0.31 6.38 -4.86
N CYS A 43 -0.15 7.69 -4.94
CA CYS A 43 -1.10 8.67 -4.39
C CYS A 43 -0.84 10.03 -4.99
N CYS A 44 -1.88 10.69 -5.49
CA CYS A 44 -1.86 12.08 -5.90
C CYS A 44 -2.68 12.92 -4.92
N ILE A 45 -2.17 14.04 -4.50
CA ILE A 45 -2.84 14.97 -3.59
C ILE A 45 -2.77 16.38 -4.19
N PRO A 46 -3.87 17.16 -4.22
CA PRO A 46 -5.17 16.92 -3.58
C PRO A 46 -6.19 16.16 -4.43
N ARG A 47 -5.90 15.92 -5.71
CA ARG A 47 -6.82 15.29 -6.67
C ARG A 47 -6.08 14.26 -7.52
N PHE A 48 -6.83 13.45 -8.26
CA PHE A 48 -6.28 12.42 -9.16
C PHE A 48 -5.33 12.98 -10.22
N ASP A 49 -5.55 14.18 -10.68
CA ASP A 49 -4.77 14.85 -11.73
C ASP A 49 -3.62 15.70 -11.18
N ALA A 50 -3.44 15.73 -9.88
CA ALA A 50 -2.31 16.39 -9.24
C ALA A 50 -1.02 15.57 -9.38
N PRO A 51 0.16 16.17 -9.23
CA PRO A 51 1.42 15.44 -9.18
C PRO A 51 1.39 14.37 -8.08
N SER A 52 2.00 13.22 -8.35
CA SER A 52 2.06 12.12 -7.39
C SER A 52 2.98 12.44 -6.22
N VAL A 53 2.50 12.19 -5.01
CA VAL A 53 3.31 12.21 -3.78
C VAL A 53 4.11 10.90 -3.67
N PHE A 54 3.45 9.78 -4.00
CA PHE A 54 4.08 8.48 -4.14
C PHE A 54 3.79 7.95 -5.53
N GLY A 55 4.81 7.49 -6.22
CA GLY A 55 4.71 7.05 -7.60
C GLY A 55 5.54 5.82 -7.93
N ALA A 56 5.90 4.99 -6.94
CA ALA A 56 6.69 3.77 -7.15
C ALA A 56 6.00 2.77 -8.10
N LEU A 57 4.67 2.87 -8.26
CA LEU A 57 3.91 2.09 -9.23
C LEU A 57 4.42 2.30 -10.67
N LEU A 58 4.85 3.51 -11.01
CA LEU A 58 5.37 3.87 -12.33
C LEU A 58 6.89 3.79 -12.41
N ASP A 59 7.58 4.13 -11.34
CA ASP A 59 9.04 4.08 -11.26
C ASP A 59 9.44 3.64 -9.85
N ALA A 60 9.80 2.37 -9.72
CA ALA A 60 10.13 1.74 -8.45
C ALA A 60 11.35 2.36 -7.77
N GLN A 61 12.24 3.03 -8.52
CA GLN A 61 13.45 3.64 -7.97
C GLN A 61 13.29 5.10 -7.58
N LYS A 62 12.52 5.87 -8.38
CA LYS A 62 12.42 7.33 -8.24
C LYS A 62 11.07 7.81 -7.76
N GLY A 63 10.02 6.97 -7.88
CA GLY A 63 8.66 7.39 -7.64
C GLY A 63 8.31 7.63 -6.17
N GLY A 64 9.05 7.04 -5.25
CA GLY A 64 8.77 7.12 -3.83
C GLY A 64 7.61 6.24 -3.38
N PHE A 65 7.65 5.82 -2.13
CA PHE A 65 6.64 4.96 -1.51
C PHE A 65 6.60 5.17 0.00
N PHE A 66 5.51 4.72 0.62
CA PHE A 66 5.39 4.66 2.07
C PHE A 66 5.06 3.23 2.49
N ARG A 67 6.01 2.53 3.09
CA ARG A 67 5.89 1.11 3.44
C ARG A 67 5.95 0.88 4.94
N ILE A 68 5.03 0.06 5.43
CA ILE A 68 5.04 -0.50 6.77
C ILE A 68 4.96 -2.02 6.62
N LEU A 69 5.92 -2.73 7.20
CA LEU A 69 5.93 -4.20 7.14
C LEU A 69 6.63 -4.79 8.36
N PRO A 70 6.38 -6.08 8.69
CA PRO A 70 7.09 -6.76 9.75
C PRO A 70 8.59 -6.88 9.45
N VAL A 71 9.40 -6.94 10.50
CA VAL A 71 10.86 -7.09 10.39
C VAL A 71 11.22 -8.42 9.72
N ASP A 72 10.51 -9.50 10.07
CA ASP A 72 10.70 -10.81 9.48
C ASP A 72 9.59 -11.09 8.45
N THR A 73 9.92 -10.90 7.18
CA THR A 73 8.96 -10.99 6.08
C THR A 73 9.06 -12.29 5.27
N ASN A 74 10.10 -13.10 5.52
CA ASN A 74 10.46 -14.20 4.62
C ASN A 74 9.44 -15.35 4.59
N GLU A 75 8.58 -15.46 5.60
CA GLU A 75 7.59 -16.53 5.73
C GLU A 75 6.17 -16.01 6.02
N ALA A 76 5.96 -14.70 5.98
CA ALA A 76 4.66 -14.12 6.28
C ALA A 76 3.71 -14.27 5.09
N GLU A 77 2.52 -14.76 5.37
CA GLU A 77 1.40 -14.70 4.44
C GLU A 77 0.74 -13.33 4.54
N HIS A 78 0.51 -12.69 3.39
CA HIS A 78 -0.08 -11.36 3.32
C HIS A 78 -1.52 -11.46 2.81
N LYS A 79 -2.45 -10.86 3.52
CA LYS A 79 -3.88 -10.81 3.13
C LYS A 79 -4.39 -9.38 3.21
N GLN A 80 -5.24 -9.03 2.26
CA GLN A 80 -5.97 -7.76 2.28
C GLN A 80 -7.47 -8.00 2.25
N LEU A 81 -8.20 -7.21 3.02
CA LEU A 81 -9.65 -7.21 3.03
C LEU A 81 -10.16 -5.81 3.39
N TYR A 82 -11.35 -5.50 2.93
CA TYR A 82 -12.06 -4.31 3.39
C TYR A 82 -12.93 -4.64 4.60
N LEU A 83 -12.93 -3.74 5.57
CA LEU A 83 -13.92 -3.83 6.63
C LEU A 83 -15.31 -3.68 6.01
N PRO A 84 -16.29 -4.59 6.33
CA PRO A 84 -17.59 -4.59 5.67
C PRO A 84 -18.27 -3.22 5.69
N ASP A 85 -18.84 -2.83 4.55
CA ASP A 85 -19.57 -1.58 4.34
C ASP A 85 -18.74 -0.30 4.57
N THR A 86 -17.41 -0.41 4.41
CA THR A 86 -16.49 0.73 4.59
C THR A 86 -15.46 0.81 3.46
N ASN A 87 -14.74 1.94 3.40
CA ASN A 87 -13.54 2.11 2.59
C ASN A 87 -12.25 1.92 3.40
N ILE A 88 -12.34 1.22 4.51
CA ILE A 88 -11.20 0.90 5.38
C ILE A 88 -10.58 -0.40 4.91
N LEU A 89 -9.29 -0.34 4.55
CA LEU A 89 -8.52 -1.49 4.08
C LEU A 89 -7.66 -2.04 5.21
N ILE A 90 -7.75 -3.35 5.43
CA ILE A 90 -6.92 -4.05 6.41
C ILE A 90 -5.93 -4.91 5.64
N THR A 91 -4.65 -4.69 5.87
CA THR A 91 -3.56 -5.55 5.39
C THR A 91 -3.03 -6.36 6.56
N ARG A 92 -3.15 -7.67 6.48
CA ARG A 92 -2.77 -8.58 7.55
C ARG A 92 -1.53 -9.37 7.18
N PHE A 93 -0.59 -9.43 8.11
CA PHE A 93 0.63 -10.23 8.00
C PHE A 93 0.55 -11.38 8.98
N LEU A 94 0.56 -12.61 8.44
CA LEU A 94 0.43 -13.84 9.21
C LEU A 94 1.77 -14.59 9.18
N SER A 95 2.38 -14.78 10.32
CA SER A 95 3.59 -15.58 10.48
C SER A 95 3.43 -16.57 11.63
N ALA A 96 4.38 -17.53 11.73
CA ALA A 96 4.41 -18.46 12.85
C ALA A 96 4.58 -17.74 14.19
N ASP A 97 5.30 -16.62 14.21
CA ASP A 97 5.66 -15.89 15.41
C ASP A 97 4.62 -14.84 15.82
N GLY A 98 3.75 -14.44 14.90
CA GLY A 98 2.76 -13.44 15.24
C GLY A 98 1.84 -13.05 14.08
N VAL A 99 0.89 -12.19 14.39
CA VAL A 99 -0.06 -11.60 13.44
C VAL A 99 -0.09 -10.10 13.66
N GLY A 100 0.22 -9.37 12.58
CA GLY A 100 0.13 -7.90 12.57
C GLY A 100 -0.87 -7.42 11.52
N GLU A 101 -1.43 -6.27 11.76
CA GLU A 101 -2.37 -5.62 10.84
C GLU A 101 -1.99 -4.16 10.62
N ILE A 102 -2.19 -3.70 9.38
CA ILE A 102 -2.21 -2.28 9.05
C ILE A 102 -3.62 -1.92 8.65
N ILE A 103 -4.18 -0.91 9.29
CA ILE A 103 -5.52 -0.39 9.00
C ILE A 103 -5.33 0.93 8.28
N ASP A 104 -5.70 0.96 7.01
CA ASP A 104 -5.50 2.11 6.12
C ASP A 104 -6.84 2.71 5.69
N PHE A 105 -6.95 4.03 5.78
CA PHE A 105 -8.11 4.75 5.25
C PHE A 105 -7.78 6.22 5.01
N MET A 106 -8.59 6.85 4.18
CA MET A 106 -8.58 8.30 4.00
C MET A 106 -9.88 8.88 4.57
N PRO A 107 -9.80 9.73 5.62
CA PRO A 107 -10.99 10.32 6.21
C PRO A 107 -11.80 11.14 5.22
N ILE A 108 -13.13 10.99 5.23
CA ILE A 108 -14.06 11.78 4.45
C ILE A 108 -14.62 12.86 5.38
N LYS A 109 -14.47 14.12 4.98
CA LYS A 109 -15.07 15.24 5.72
C LYS A 109 -16.45 15.56 5.17
N GLU A 110 -17.45 15.60 6.05
CA GLU A 110 -18.77 16.10 5.74
C GLU A 110 -18.74 17.63 5.68
N GLY A 111 -19.54 18.19 4.75
CA GLY A 111 -19.69 19.64 4.59
C GLY A 111 -18.84 20.22 3.46
N GLY A 112 -19.49 20.67 2.43
CA GLY A 112 -19.02 21.10 1.13
C GLY A 112 -18.03 22.25 1.03
N SER A 113 -17.22 22.54 2.01
CA SER A 113 -16.06 23.39 1.84
C SER A 113 -14.89 22.53 1.37
N ALA A 114 -14.34 22.87 0.21
CA ALA A 114 -13.11 22.31 -0.28
C ALA A 114 -12.00 22.51 0.76
N THR A 115 -11.88 21.59 1.68
CA THR A 115 -10.76 21.63 2.60
C THR A 115 -9.54 21.13 1.82
N HIS A 116 -8.51 21.96 1.75
CA HIS A 116 -7.23 21.60 1.15
C HIS A 116 -6.45 20.55 1.97
N GLN A 117 -7.07 20.01 3.01
CA GLN A 117 -6.47 19.02 3.89
C GLN A 117 -6.90 17.61 3.50
N HIS A 118 -5.92 16.82 3.05
CA HIS A 118 -6.10 15.41 2.75
C HIS A 118 -5.20 14.60 3.66
N HIS A 119 -5.75 13.53 4.23
CA HIS A 119 -5.04 12.69 5.17
C HIS A 119 -5.09 11.24 4.73
N ILE A 120 -3.95 10.57 4.84
CA ILE A 120 -3.87 9.11 4.83
C ILE A 120 -3.61 8.67 6.25
N MET A 121 -4.51 7.87 6.79
CA MET A 121 -4.37 7.32 8.14
C MET A 121 -3.90 5.87 8.04
N ARG A 122 -2.82 5.57 8.73
CA ARG A 122 -2.28 4.21 8.81
C ARG A 122 -2.09 3.85 10.29
N SER A 123 -2.82 2.85 10.74
CA SER A 123 -2.73 2.34 12.11
C SER A 123 -2.12 0.95 12.10
N VAL A 124 -1.12 0.73 12.92
CA VAL A 124 -0.46 -0.57 13.07
C VAL A 124 -0.95 -1.22 14.36
N GLN A 125 -1.39 -2.46 14.25
CA GLN A 125 -1.87 -3.24 15.39
C GLN A 125 -1.19 -4.61 15.39
N VAL A 126 -0.67 -5.02 16.54
CA VAL A 126 -0.22 -6.38 16.75
C VAL A 126 -1.39 -7.16 17.35
N VAL A 127 -1.86 -8.17 16.62
CA VAL A 127 -3.00 -9.01 17.05
C VAL A 127 -2.52 -10.16 17.92
N ARG A 128 -1.35 -10.70 17.57
CA ARG A 128 -0.71 -11.79 18.31
C ARG A 128 0.81 -11.71 18.12
N GLY A 129 1.54 -11.91 19.17
CA GLY A 129 3.02 -11.91 19.13
C GLY A 129 3.64 -10.97 20.14
#